data_661b5d627f2a55195f9907517789d88e
#
_entry.id   661b5d627f2a55195f9907517789d88e
#
_cell.length_a   1.000
_cell.length_b   1.000
_cell.length_c   1.000
_cell.angle_alpha   90.00
_cell.angle_beta   90.00
_cell.angle_gamma   90.00
#
_symmetry.space_group_name_H-M   'P 1'
#
loop_
_entity.id
_entity.type
_entity.pdbx_description
1 polymer ?
#
loop_
_entity_poly.entity_id
_entity_poly.type
_entity_poly.pdbx_seq_one_letter_code
_entity_poly.pdbx_strand_id
1 'polypeptide(L)'
;MNTVRKILVPIDFSEDSANGLNYAVLLAQKTQAELIALHVTQKKEADSLLGLLAVMEGFPMLNPPAGISVDRLLREKALDLYHFVEKVVRNPGQVKISRKVALGNKTEKILGVVKEERIDLVVLAIRKTFFFPYLMARGKLLRMISRFPCPVLLKPSPDEPGRTSGLIGSSIFAR
;
A
#
# COMPACT_ATOMS: atom_id res chain seq x y z
N MET A 1 21.73 -15.98 12.11
CA MET A 1 20.70 -14.92 12.23
C MET A 1 20.27 -14.55 10.83
N ASN A 2 18.99 -14.72 10.47
CA ASN A 2 18.53 -14.28 9.14
C ASN A 2 18.53 -12.75 9.12
N THR A 3 19.46 -12.18 8.36
CA THR A 3 19.54 -10.73 8.16
C THR A 3 18.45 -10.33 7.16
N VAL A 4 17.62 -9.35 7.50
CA VAL A 4 16.62 -8.79 6.56
C VAL A 4 17.38 -8.06 5.47
N ARG A 5 17.26 -8.54 4.21
CA ARG A 5 17.94 -7.97 3.03
C ARG A 5 16.98 -7.24 2.10
N LYS A 6 15.71 -7.66 2.06
CA LYS A 6 14.69 -7.04 1.20
C LYS A 6 13.40 -6.80 1.98
N ILE A 7 12.93 -5.55 1.94
CA ILE A 7 11.71 -5.09 2.59
C ILE A 7 10.71 -4.69 1.52
N LEU A 8 9.46 -5.17 1.61
CA LEU A 8 8.36 -4.76 0.74
C LEU A 8 7.40 -3.85 1.50
N VAL A 9 7.01 -2.75 0.87
CA VAL A 9 5.97 -1.83 1.37
C VAL A 9 4.90 -1.65 0.30
N PRO A 10 3.68 -2.16 0.51
CA PRO A 10 2.55 -1.83 -0.34
C PRO A 10 2.12 -0.37 -0.15
N ILE A 11 1.93 0.35 -1.26
CA ILE A 11 1.57 1.77 -1.31
C ILE A 11 0.19 1.93 -1.92
N ASP A 12 -0.67 2.71 -1.26
CA ASP A 12 -2.00 3.10 -1.76
C ASP A 12 -2.17 4.63 -1.84
N PHE A 13 -1.06 5.36 -1.79
CA PHE A 13 -0.96 6.82 -1.80
C PHE A 13 -1.63 7.54 -0.61
N SER A 14 -2.10 6.81 0.39
CA SER A 14 -2.61 7.38 1.62
C SER A 14 -1.49 7.90 2.52
N GLU A 15 -1.85 8.74 3.50
CA GLU A 15 -0.94 9.18 4.54
C GLU A 15 -0.43 8.01 5.39
N ASP A 16 -1.29 7.02 5.62
CA ASP A 16 -0.90 5.79 6.32
C ASP A 16 0.24 5.08 5.59
N SER A 17 0.11 4.92 4.26
CA SER A 17 1.17 4.31 3.45
C SER A 17 2.45 5.15 3.39
N ALA A 18 2.34 6.49 3.46
CA ALA A 18 3.49 7.38 3.60
C ALA A 18 4.24 7.15 4.92
N ASN A 19 3.49 7.07 6.03
CA ASN A 19 4.06 6.76 7.34
C ASN A 19 4.70 5.36 7.39
N GLY A 20 4.07 4.38 6.75
CA GLY A 20 4.63 3.04 6.59
C GLY A 20 5.93 3.03 5.79
N LEU A 21 5.97 3.78 4.69
CA LEU A 21 7.15 3.91 3.84
C LEU A 21 8.32 4.55 4.60
N ASN A 22 8.09 5.67 5.30
CA ASN A 22 9.11 6.33 6.11
C ASN A 22 9.68 5.38 7.18
N TYR A 23 8.82 4.62 7.84
CA TYR A 23 9.26 3.64 8.83
C TYR A 23 10.10 2.51 8.20
N ALA A 24 9.69 2.02 7.03
CA ALA A 24 10.44 1.00 6.31
C ALA A 24 11.80 1.50 5.81
N VAL A 25 11.92 2.78 5.43
CA VAL A 25 13.21 3.40 5.10
C VAL A 25 14.14 3.38 6.30
N LEU A 26 13.65 3.76 7.49
CA LEU A 26 14.44 3.70 8.73
C LEU A 26 14.92 2.29 9.05
N LEU A 27 14.06 1.28 8.86
CA LEU A 27 14.45 -0.12 9.02
C LEU A 27 15.51 -0.53 8.00
N ALA A 28 15.30 -0.17 6.72
CA ALA A 28 16.24 -0.48 5.65
C ALA A 28 17.62 0.15 5.87
N GLN A 29 17.68 1.38 6.39
CA GLN A 29 18.93 2.03 6.78
C GLN A 29 19.67 1.25 7.89
N LYS A 30 18.93 0.74 8.89
CA LYS A 30 19.53 -0.01 10.01
C LYS A 30 19.97 -1.42 9.63
N THR A 31 19.26 -2.05 8.70
CA THR A 31 19.53 -3.44 8.27
C THR A 31 20.36 -3.53 6.99
N GLN A 32 20.63 -2.40 6.34
CA GLN A 32 21.24 -2.32 5.00
C GLN A 32 20.43 -3.07 3.94
N ALA A 33 19.11 -3.09 4.10
CA ALA A 33 18.20 -3.78 3.20
C ALA A 33 17.85 -2.93 1.97
N GLU A 34 17.53 -3.60 0.86
CA GLU A 34 16.82 -2.98 -0.27
C GLU A 34 15.34 -2.81 0.09
N LEU A 35 14.74 -1.72 -0.37
CA LEU A 35 13.32 -1.43 -0.20
C LEU A 35 12.59 -1.55 -1.55
N ILE A 36 11.43 -2.21 -1.55
CA ILE A 36 10.53 -2.27 -2.70
C ILE A 36 9.22 -1.59 -2.32
N ALA A 37 8.92 -0.45 -2.94
CA ALA A 37 7.63 0.19 -2.89
C ALA A 37 6.74 -0.39 -3.99
N LEU A 38 5.62 -1.01 -3.62
CA LEU A 38 4.71 -1.68 -4.55
C LEU A 38 3.33 -1.02 -4.53
N HIS A 39 2.90 -0.49 -5.68
CA HIS A 39 1.51 -0.10 -5.89
C HIS A 39 0.77 -1.15 -6.71
N VAL A 40 -0.44 -1.51 -6.27
CA VAL A 40 -1.30 -2.45 -7.00
C VAL A 40 -2.60 -1.75 -7.35
N THR A 41 -2.79 -1.50 -8.64
CA THR A 41 -4.04 -0.99 -9.22
C THR A 41 -5.03 -2.12 -9.40
N GLN A 42 -6.24 -1.98 -8.87
CA GLN A 42 -7.28 -3.00 -9.05
C GLN A 42 -7.91 -2.89 -10.44
N LYS A 43 -8.36 -4.02 -10.98
CA LYS A 43 -8.98 -4.04 -12.32
C LYS A 43 -10.17 -3.09 -12.42
N LYS A 44 -11.03 -3.02 -11.41
CA LYS A 44 -12.17 -2.08 -11.36
C LYS A 44 -11.74 -0.62 -11.44
N GLU A 45 -10.67 -0.25 -10.75
CA GLU A 45 -10.12 1.12 -10.79
C GLU A 45 -9.54 1.40 -12.19
N ALA A 46 -8.86 0.42 -12.77
CA ALA A 46 -8.33 0.51 -14.12
C ALA A 46 -9.45 0.71 -15.14
N ASP A 47 -10.49 -0.11 -15.09
CA ASP A 47 -11.63 -0.04 -16.00
C ASP A 47 -12.36 1.31 -15.89
N SER A 48 -12.52 1.86 -14.67
CA SER A 48 -13.13 3.17 -14.43
C SER A 48 -12.29 4.31 -14.97
N LEU A 49 -10.97 4.28 -14.75
CA LEU A 49 -10.04 5.31 -15.24
C LEU A 49 -9.93 5.26 -16.76
N LEU A 50 -9.84 4.08 -17.36
CA LEU A 50 -9.81 3.92 -18.81
C LEU A 50 -11.11 4.41 -19.46
N GLY A 51 -12.26 4.14 -18.84
CA GLY A 51 -13.54 4.68 -19.29
C GLY A 51 -13.61 6.20 -19.23
N LEU A 52 -13.11 6.82 -18.13
CA LEU A 52 -13.08 8.27 -18.00
C LEU A 52 -12.16 8.92 -19.04
N LEU A 53 -10.97 8.36 -19.25
CA LEU A 53 -10.02 8.85 -20.27
C LEU A 53 -10.62 8.77 -21.67
N ALA A 54 -11.32 7.67 -22.00
CA ALA A 54 -12.01 7.53 -23.29
C ALA A 54 -13.05 8.62 -23.50
N VAL A 55 -13.84 8.96 -22.49
CA VAL A 55 -14.83 10.06 -22.55
C VAL A 55 -14.15 11.42 -22.74
N MET A 56 -13.05 11.70 -22.01
CA MET A 56 -12.32 12.96 -22.13
C MET A 56 -11.65 13.15 -23.49
N GLU A 57 -11.24 12.07 -24.14
CA GLU A 57 -10.66 12.09 -25.49
C GLU A 57 -11.74 12.08 -26.61
N GLY A 58 -13.03 12.17 -26.26
CA GLY A 58 -14.15 12.29 -27.20
C GLY A 58 -14.57 10.97 -27.85
N PHE A 59 -14.20 9.84 -27.29
CA PHE A 59 -14.62 8.53 -27.78
C PHE A 59 -15.98 8.10 -27.18
N PRO A 60 -16.93 7.58 -27.98
CA PRO A 60 -18.16 7.05 -27.44
C PRO A 60 -17.91 5.81 -26.58
N MET A 61 -18.62 5.74 -25.44
CA MET A 61 -18.45 4.75 -24.37
C MET A 61 -18.49 3.26 -24.77
N LEU A 62 -18.91 2.92 -26.00
CA LEU A 62 -19.20 1.55 -26.42
C LEU A 62 -17.98 0.71 -26.82
N ASN A 63 -16.87 1.32 -27.18
CA ASN A 63 -15.60 0.63 -27.42
C ASN A 63 -14.45 1.61 -27.21
N PRO A 64 -13.80 1.67 -26.04
CA PRO A 64 -12.57 2.42 -25.92
C PRO A 64 -11.57 1.86 -26.95
N PRO A 65 -10.93 2.73 -27.75
CA PRO A 65 -9.96 2.24 -28.71
C PRO A 65 -8.88 1.42 -27.98
N ALA A 66 -8.47 0.34 -28.59
CA ALA A 66 -7.43 -0.57 -28.08
C ALA A 66 -6.09 0.10 -27.72
N GLY A 67 -5.98 1.40 -27.94
CA GLY A 67 -4.80 2.24 -27.66
C GLY A 67 -4.81 3.00 -26.32
N ILE A 68 -5.97 3.06 -25.59
CA ILE A 68 -5.92 3.47 -24.19
C ILE A 68 -5.52 2.22 -23.39
N SER A 69 -4.26 1.90 -23.49
CA SER A 69 -3.76 0.60 -23.08
C SER A 69 -3.52 0.57 -21.58
N VAL A 70 -3.70 -0.60 -21.00
CA VAL A 70 -3.23 -0.95 -19.64
C VAL A 70 -1.80 -0.44 -19.42
N ASP A 71 -0.95 -0.45 -20.45
CA ASP A 71 0.42 0.05 -20.40
C ASP A 71 0.51 1.55 -20.11
N ARG A 72 -0.39 2.37 -20.66
CA ARG A 72 -0.45 3.81 -20.36
C ARG A 72 -0.82 4.02 -18.90
N LEU A 73 -1.85 3.32 -18.42
CA LEU A 73 -2.26 3.39 -17.01
C LEU A 73 -1.14 2.96 -16.07
N LEU A 74 -0.44 1.87 -16.39
CA LEU A 74 0.68 1.40 -15.56
C LEU A 74 1.83 2.40 -15.55
N ARG A 75 2.12 3.08 -16.67
CA ARG A 75 3.12 4.17 -16.73
C ARG A 75 2.72 5.36 -15.87
N GLU A 76 1.46 5.80 -15.95
CA GLU A 76 0.95 6.88 -15.11
C GLU A 76 1.06 6.52 -13.62
N LYS A 77 0.64 5.30 -13.24
CA LYS A 77 0.79 4.83 -11.87
C LYS A 77 2.24 4.66 -11.43
N ALA A 78 3.15 4.37 -12.34
CA ALA A 78 4.57 4.34 -12.04
C ALA A 78 5.13 5.74 -11.77
N LEU A 79 4.68 6.75 -12.51
CA LEU A 79 5.01 8.15 -12.26
C LEU A 79 4.41 8.64 -10.93
N ASP A 80 3.13 8.33 -10.66
CA ASP A 80 2.50 8.64 -9.37
C ASP A 80 3.31 8.05 -8.21
N LEU A 81 3.71 6.78 -8.33
CA LEU A 81 4.51 6.10 -7.31
C LEU A 81 5.90 6.72 -7.17
N TYR A 82 6.51 7.11 -8.28
CA TYR A 82 7.80 7.81 -8.26
C TYR A 82 7.70 9.11 -7.47
N HIS A 83 6.76 9.98 -7.83
CA HIS A 83 6.55 11.26 -7.15
C HIS A 83 6.15 11.09 -5.68
N PHE A 84 5.33 10.09 -5.37
CA PHE A 84 4.95 9.78 -3.99
C PHE A 84 6.17 9.40 -3.15
N VAL A 85 7.01 8.50 -3.64
CA VAL A 85 8.23 8.09 -2.94
C VAL A 85 9.18 9.27 -2.74
N GLU A 86 9.43 10.07 -3.77
CA GLU A 86 10.29 11.27 -3.69
C GLU A 86 9.76 12.31 -2.69
N LYS A 87 8.44 12.51 -2.66
CA LYS A 87 7.79 13.43 -1.70
C LYS A 87 7.91 12.96 -0.27
N VAL A 88 7.73 11.66 -0.04
CA VAL A 88 7.70 11.05 1.30
C VAL A 88 9.10 10.84 1.85
N VAL A 89 10.01 10.32 1.02
CA VAL A 89 11.37 9.94 1.44
C VAL A 89 12.34 11.07 1.14
N ARG A 90 12.46 12.03 2.08
CA ARG A 90 13.35 13.19 1.90
C ARG A 90 14.83 12.86 2.01
N ASN A 91 15.19 11.83 2.75
CA ASN A 91 16.58 11.42 2.96
C ASN A 91 16.71 9.89 3.00
N PRO A 92 16.80 9.23 1.83
CA PRO A 92 16.92 7.78 1.77
C PRO A 92 18.28 7.28 2.26
N GLY A 93 19.30 8.15 2.41
CA GLY A 93 20.66 7.74 2.69
C GLY A 93 21.20 6.82 1.59
N GLN A 94 21.76 5.66 1.97
CA GLN A 94 22.27 4.64 1.05
C GLN A 94 21.24 3.56 0.72
N VAL A 95 19.95 3.74 1.09
CA VAL A 95 18.91 2.74 0.83
C VAL A 95 18.56 2.71 -0.64
N LYS A 96 18.71 1.56 -1.27
CA LYS A 96 18.24 1.32 -2.63
C LYS A 96 16.72 1.11 -2.61
N ILE A 97 15.97 2.02 -3.23
CA ILE A 97 14.51 1.96 -3.31
C ILE A 97 14.08 1.61 -4.74
N SER A 98 13.52 0.43 -4.91
CA SER A 98 12.87 -0.01 -6.15
C SER A 98 11.38 0.29 -6.11
N ARG A 99 10.80 0.65 -7.24
CA ARG A 99 9.38 1.00 -7.39
C ARG A 99 8.74 0.02 -8.37
N LYS A 100 7.62 -0.59 -7.95
CA LYS A 100 6.89 -1.55 -8.78
C LYS A 100 5.42 -1.22 -8.82
N VAL A 101 4.82 -1.37 -9.99
CA VAL A 101 3.37 -1.25 -10.19
C VAL A 101 2.86 -2.56 -10.76
N ALA A 102 1.71 -3.02 -10.27
CA ALA A 102 1.05 -4.21 -10.77
C ALA A 102 -0.44 -3.97 -10.94
N LEU A 103 -1.07 -4.67 -11.89
CA LEU A 103 -2.51 -4.65 -12.09
C LEU A 103 -3.12 -5.99 -11.65
N GLY A 104 -4.18 -5.94 -10.86
CA GLY A 104 -4.94 -7.12 -10.47
C GLY A 104 -5.39 -7.15 -9.02
N ASN A 105 -5.59 -8.35 -8.48
CA ASN A 105 -5.97 -8.53 -7.08
C ASN A 105 -4.81 -8.14 -6.15
N LYS A 106 -5.06 -7.19 -5.25
CA LYS A 106 -4.04 -6.63 -4.35
C LYS A 106 -3.29 -7.70 -3.56
N THR A 107 -4.03 -8.62 -2.93
CA THR A 107 -3.43 -9.69 -2.11
C THR A 107 -2.57 -10.64 -2.94
N GLU A 108 -3.06 -11.05 -4.10
CA GLU A 108 -2.33 -11.98 -4.98
C GLU A 108 -1.07 -11.36 -5.56
N LYS A 109 -1.15 -10.08 -5.99
CA LYS A 109 -0.01 -9.38 -6.53
C LYS A 109 1.07 -9.12 -5.48
N ILE A 110 0.67 -8.75 -4.26
CA ILE A 110 1.63 -8.59 -3.15
C ILE A 110 2.30 -9.93 -2.85
N LEU A 111 1.54 -11.02 -2.73
CA LEU A 111 2.08 -12.36 -2.48
C LEU A 111 2.99 -12.84 -3.63
N GLY A 112 2.64 -12.54 -4.89
CA GLY A 112 3.48 -12.82 -6.04
C GLY A 112 4.85 -12.16 -5.91
N VAL A 113 4.86 -10.84 -5.70
CA VAL A 113 6.12 -10.07 -5.55
C VAL A 113 6.94 -10.56 -4.35
N VAL A 114 6.29 -10.92 -3.23
CA VAL A 114 7.00 -11.47 -2.05
C VAL A 114 7.77 -12.73 -2.42
N LYS A 115 7.19 -13.61 -3.20
CA LYS A 115 7.83 -14.85 -3.64
C LYS A 115 8.90 -14.61 -4.71
N GLU A 116 8.56 -13.86 -5.75
CA GLU A 116 9.45 -13.57 -6.89
C GLU A 116 10.72 -12.83 -6.44
N GLU A 117 10.57 -11.83 -5.59
CA GLU A 117 11.68 -11.01 -5.10
C GLU A 117 12.38 -11.60 -3.87
N ARG A 118 11.88 -12.68 -3.31
CA ARG A 118 12.37 -13.30 -2.07
C ARG A 118 12.43 -12.27 -0.93
N ILE A 119 11.29 -11.65 -0.65
CA ILE A 119 11.15 -10.63 0.40
C ILE A 119 11.33 -11.26 1.78
N ASP A 120 12.14 -10.62 2.62
CA ASP A 120 12.42 -11.06 3.98
C ASP A 120 11.46 -10.44 5.02
N LEU A 121 10.89 -9.26 4.71
CA LEU A 121 9.97 -8.53 5.58
C LEU A 121 8.95 -7.73 4.76
N VAL A 122 7.67 -7.82 5.12
CA VAL A 122 6.62 -6.93 4.60
C VAL A 122 6.22 -5.92 5.67
N VAL A 123 6.20 -4.64 5.34
CA VAL A 123 5.71 -3.58 6.22
C VAL A 123 4.34 -3.12 5.72
N LEU A 124 3.29 -3.37 6.50
CA LEU A 124 1.92 -2.94 6.20
C LEU A 124 1.54 -1.76 7.09
N ALA A 125 1.22 -0.64 6.45
CA ALA A 125 0.58 0.48 7.14
C ALA A 125 -0.90 0.15 7.39
N ILE A 126 -1.38 0.43 8.59
CA ILE A 126 -2.76 0.16 8.99
C ILE A 126 -3.32 1.34 9.77
N ARG A 127 -4.58 1.68 9.48
CA ARG A 127 -5.30 2.68 10.29
C ARG A 127 -5.64 2.11 11.67
N LYS A 128 -5.44 2.88 12.73
CA LYS A 128 -5.82 2.49 14.08
C LYS A 128 -7.31 2.19 14.23
N THR A 129 -8.17 2.93 13.52
CA THR A 129 -9.62 2.71 13.50
C THR A 129 -10.01 1.33 12.96
N PHE A 130 -9.16 0.70 12.16
CA PHE A 130 -9.35 -0.67 11.69
C PHE A 130 -8.81 -1.73 12.67
N PHE A 131 -8.06 -1.31 13.70
CA PHE A 131 -7.33 -2.26 14.51
C PHE A 131 -8.19 -2.98 15.56
N PHE A 132 -9.33 -2.40 16.00
CA PHE A 132 -9.94 -2.93 17.19
C PHE A 132 -11.15 -3.85 17.01
N PRO A 133 -12.26 -3.61 16.39
CA PRO A 133 -13.25 -4.69 16.28
C PRO A 133 -13.52 -5.18 14.85
N TYR A 134 -13.36 -4.34 13.85
CA TYR A 134 -13.83 -4.65 12.50
C TYR A 134 -12.88 -5.53 11.69
N LEU A 135 -11.59 -5.41 11.95
CA LEU A 135 -10.56 -6.19 11.27
C LEU A 135 -10.51 -7.62 11.80
N MET A 136 -10.68 -7.77 13.11
CA MET A 136 -10.77 -9.08 13.77
C MET A 136 -12.04 -9.82 13.37
N ALA A 137 -13.18 -9.10 13.23
CA ALA A 137 -14.46 -9.69 12.88
C ALA A 137 -14.53 -10.27 11.46
N ARG A 138 -13.76 -9.76 10.50
CA ARG A 138 -13.77 -10.24 9.10
C ARG A 138 -12.60 -11.12 8.67
N GLY A 139 -11.60 -11.28 9.49
CA GLY A 139 -10.47 -12.20 9.23
C GLY A 139 -9.69 -11.98 7.92
N LYS A 140 -10.00 -10.95 7.13
CA LYS A 140 -9.39 -10.72 5.81
C LYS A 140 -7.90 -10.39 5.91
N LEU A 141 -7.53 -9.53 6.86
CA LEU A 141 -6.11 -9.18 7.06
C LEU A 141 -5.34 -10.38 7.61
N LEU A 142 -5.89 -11.08 8.59
CA LEU A 142 -5.25 -12.27 9.16
C LEU A 142 -5.09 -13.36 8.12
N ARG A 143 -6.13 -13.61 7.29
CA ARG A 143 -6.01 -14.53 6.14
C ARG A 143 -4.97 -14.11 5.11
N MET A 144 -4.81 -12.79 4.90
CA MET A 144 -3.75 -12.29 4.04
C MET A 144 -2.39 -12.52 4.68
N ILE A 145 -2.22 -12.11 5.95
CA ILE A 145 -0.96 -12.24 6.69
C ILE A 145 -0.52 -13.71 6.78
N SER A 146 -1.43 -14.64 7.07
CA SER A 146 -1.10 -16.08 7.18
C SER A 146 -0.60 -16.73 5.88
N ARG A 147 -0.80 -16.05 4.73
CA ARG A 147 -0.33 -16.53 3.42
C ARG A 147 1.08 -16.06 3.08
N PHE A 148 1.64 -15.09 3.83
CA PHE A 148 2.98 -14.61 3.58
C PHE A 148 4.04 -15.62 4.03
N PRO A 149 5.05 -15.90 3.20
CA PRO A 149 6.15 -16.81 3.57
C PRO A 149 7.21 -16.13 4.44
N CYS A 150 7.03 -14.85 4.77
CA CYS A 150 7.96 -14.04 5.57
C CYS A 150 7.20 -13.27 6.66
N PRO A 151 7.91 -12.76 7.68
CA PRO A 151 7.34 -11.89 8.70
C PRO A 151 6.63 -10.67 8.11
N VAL A 152 5.55 -10.25 8.78
CA VAL A 152 4.78 -9.04 8.44
C VAL A 152 4.78 -8.11 9.64
N LEU A 153 5.30 -6.91 9.45
CA LEU A 153 5.25 -5.85 10.43
C LEU A 153 4.04 -4.95 10.15
N LEU A 154 3.18 -4.81 11.14
CA LEU A 154 2.05 -3.90 11.09
C LEU A 154 2.46 -2.56 11.71
N LYS A 155 2.43 -1.49 10.91
CA LYS A 155 2.72 -0.13 11.36
C LYS A 155 1.40 0.64 11.52
N PRO A 156 0.92 0.85 12.76
CA PRO A 156 -0.24 1.70 13.00
C PRO A 156 0.07 3.16 12.66
N SER A 157 -0.93 3.86 12.11
CA SER A 157 -0.84 5.31 11.95
C SER A 157 -0.76 6.02 13.31
N PRO A 158 -0.06 7.15 13.41
CA PRO A 158 -0.14 8.00 14.59
C PRO A 158 -1.59 8.42 14.85
N ASP A 159 -1.92 8.72 16.12
CA ASP A 159 -3.20 9.33 16.43
C ASP A 159 -3.20 10.74 15.85
N GLU A 160 -4.22 11.09 15.05
CA GLU A 160 -4.47 12.49 14.71
C GLU A 160 -4.91 13.20 16.01
N PRO A 161 -4.17 14.22 16.49
CA PRO A 161 -4.64 15.04 17.57
C PRO A 161 -5.88 15.82 17.07
N GLY A 162 -7.09 15.37 17.47
CA GLY A 162 -8.33 16.05 17.12
C GLY A 162 -9.51 15.18 16.70
N ARG A 163 -9.32 13.92 16.33
CA ARG A 163 -10.41 12.95 16.21
C ARG A 163 -10.55 12.15 17.50
N THR A 164 -10.98 12.81 18.56
CA THR A 164 -11.61 12.12 19.69
C THR A 164 -12.76 11.31 19.14
N SER A 165 -12.66 10.01 19.27
CA SER A 165 -13.75 9.06 19.10
C SER A 165 -14.90 9.51 20.02
N GLY A 166 -15.78 10.35 19.50
CA GLY A 166 -17.08 10.53 20.06
C GLY A 166 -17.84 9.22 19.93
N LEU A 167 -17.79 8.40 20.96
CA LEU A 167 -18.70 7.32 21.32
C LEU A 167 -18.08 6.45 22.44
N ILE A 168 -17.85 7.06 23.60
CA ILE A 168 -18.15 6.39 24.85
C ILE A 168 -18.89 7.42 25.69
N GLY A 169 -20.21 7.36 25.59
CA GLY A 169 -21.10 8.10 26.43
C GLY A 169 -20.82 7.80 27.90
N SER A 170 -20.45 8.84 28.62
CA SER A 170 -20.58 8.93 30.05
C SER A 170 -22.05 8.68 30.43
N SER A 171 -22.37 7.47 30.86
CA SER A 171 -23.59 7.17 31.64
C SER A 171 -23.59 5.67 31.98
N ILE A 172 -22.88 5.28 33.01
CA ILE A 172 -23.28 4.21 33.96
C ILE A 172 -22.36 4.33 35.17
N PHE A 173 -22.66 5.29 36.03
CA PHE A 173 -22.43 5.20 37.46
C PHE A 173 -23.25 6.28 38.13
N ALA A 174 -24.52 5.96 38.36
CA ALA A 174 -25.35 6.57 39.38
C ALA A 174 -26.40 5.53 39.83
N ARG A 175 -26.07 4.81 40.81
CA ARG A 175 -26.77 4.31 42.03
C ARG A 175 -26.33 2.91 42.38
#